data_5ac69ab82b1bbcd1183d2d7cb54d8be7
#
_entry.id   5ac69ab82b1bbcd1183d2d7cb54d8be7
#
_cell.length_a   1.000
_cell.length_b   1.000
_cell.length_c   1.000
_cell.angle_alpha   90.00
_cell.angle_beta   90.00
_cell.angle_gamma   90.00
#
_symmetry.space_group_name_H-M   'P 1'
#
loop_
_entity.id
_entity.type
_entity.pdbx_description
1 polymer ?
#
loop_
_entity_poly.entity_id
_entity_poly.type
_entity_poly.pdbx_seq_one_letter_code
_entity_poly.pdbx_strand_id
1 'polypeptide(L)'
;SLDTYEKGGRLYAALTYATDLFEARTVERMARHWQNLLRGMLENPQASVDSLPMLDAEERGQLLEGWNATAAEYPLQRGVHRLFEEQVERTPTAPALAFGEERL
;
A
#
# COMPACT_ATOMS: atom_id res chain seq x y z
N SER A 1 21.89 -7.51 5.19
CA SER A 1 22.86 -6.42 5.45
C SER A 1 22.85 -5.39 4.34
N LEU A 2 23.33 -4.21 4.64
CA LEU A 2 23.60 -3.14 3.68
C LEU A 2 25.12 -2.84 3.77
N ASP A 3 25.82 -3.10 2.71
CA ASP A 3 27.27 -2.88 2.61
C ASP A 3 27.51 -1.77 1.58
N THR A 4 28.31 -0.76 1.95
CA THR A 4 28.62 0.36 1.07
C THR A 4 30.14 0.48 0.86
N TYR A 5 30.54 0.80 -0.37
CA TYR A 5 31.96 1.01 -0.70
C TYR A 5 32.11 2.03 -1.81
N GLU A 6 33.26 2.70 -1.83
CA GLU A 6 33.63 3.65 -2.88
C GLU A 6 34.61 2.99 -3.86
N LYS A 7 34.39 3.20 -5.16
CA LYS A 7 35.30 2.78 -6.21
C LYS A 7 35.26 3.77 -7.37
N GLY A 8 36.40 4.35 -7.69
CA GLY A 8 36.53 5.29 -8.82
C GLY A 8 35.66 6.54 -8.68
N GLY A 9 35.53 7.11 -7.49
CA GLY A 9 34.68 8.27 -7.18
C GLY A 9 33.19 8.01 -7.23
N ARG A 10 32.76 6.75 -7.21
CA ARG A 10 31.35 6.35 -7.17
C ARG A 10 31.08 5.54 -5.91
N LEU A 11 29.94 5.80 -5.30
CA LEU A 11 29.42 5.03 -4.17
C LEU A 11 28.59 3.83 -4.71
N TYR A 12 28.91 2.67 -4.21
CA TYR A 12 28.16 1.44 -4.47
C TYR A 12 27.55 0.94 -3.18
N ALA A 13 26.41 0.33 -3.29
CA ALA A 13 25.72 -0.32 -2.19
C ALA A 13 25.27 -1.71 -2.60
N ALA A 14 25.41 -2.68 -1.70
CA ALA A 14 24.92 -4.04 -1.86
C ALA A 14 23.97 -4.38 -0.72
N LEU A 15 22.75 -4.79 -1.03
CA LEU A 15 21.76 -5.31 -0.08
C LEU A 15 21.77 -6.84 -0.15
N THR A 16 22.23 -7.46 0.92
CA THR A 16 22.18 -8.92 1.09
C THR A 16 21.02 -9.28 2.01
N TYR A 17 20.14 -10.17 1.57
CA TYR A 17 18.94 -10.56 2.31
C TYR A 17 18.66 -12.06 2.22
N ALA A 18 17.88 -12.58 3.18
CA ALA A 18 17.39 -13.95 3.18
C ALA A 18 16.17 -14.06 2.26
N THR A 19 16.27 -14.87 1.21
CA THR A 19 15.21 -15.06 0.21
C THR A 19 13.99 -15.79 0.78
N ASP A 20 14.14 -16.50 1.89
CA ASP A 20 13.04 -17.16 2.60
C ASP A 20 12.18 -16.18 3.40
N LEU A 21 12.69 -14.96 3.69
CA LEU A 21 12.00 -13.95 4.49
C LEU A 21 11.51 -12.75 3.66
N PHE A 22 12.18 -12.43 2.58
CA PHE A 22 11.90 -11.23 1.79
C PHE A 22 11.83 -11.55 0.31
N GLU A 23 10.79 -11.06 -0.34
CA GLU A 23 10.70 -11.06 -1.79
C GLU A 23 11.66 -10.01 -2.39
N ALA A 24 12.25 -10.31 -3.56
CA ALA A 24 13.18 -9.42 -4.25
C ALA A 24 12.61 -8.00 -4.45
N ARG A 25 11.35 -7.89 -4.87
CA ARG A 25 10.66 -6.59 -5.06
C ARG A 25 10.59 -5.75 -3.78
N THR A 26 10.50 -6.39 -2.60
CA THR A 26 10.50 -5.68 -1.31
C THR A 26 11.87 -5.06 -1.05
N VAL A 27 12.93 -5.81 -1.31
CA VAL A 27 14.31 -5.33 -1.12
C VAL A 27 14.68 -4.27 -2.16
N GLU A 28 14.24 -4.40 -3.39
CA GLU A 28 14.39 -3.37 -4.43
C GLU A 28 13.70 -2.05 -4.03
N ARG A 29 12.49 -2.13 -3.45
CA ARG A 29 11.80 -0.97 -2.91
C ARG A 29 12.57 -0.34 -1.75
N MET A 30 13.07 -1.14 -0.82
CA MET A 30 13.93 -0.65 0.26
C MET A 30 15.18 0.06 -0.26
N ALA A 31 15.79 -0.44 -1.32
CA ALA A 31 16.93 0.20 -1.96
C ALA A 31 16.57 1.56 -2.55
N ARG A 32 15.41 1.68 -3.22
CA ARG A 32 14.90 2.97 -3.72
C ARG A 32 14.63 3.96 -2.58
N HIS A 33 13.99 3.52 -1.51
CA HIS A 33 13.74 4.36 -0.33
C HIS A 33 15.05 4.90 0.25
N TRP A 34 16.04 4.05 0.40
CA TRP A 34 17.36 4.45 0.87
C TRP A 34 18.03 5.48 -0.06
N GLN A 35 17.96 5.28 -1.37
CA GLN A 35 18.47 6.24 -2.36
C GLN A 35 17.75 7.59 -2.28
N ASN A 36 16.42 7.59 -2.10
CA ASN A 36 15.62 8.81 -1.96
C ASN A 36 16.01 9.59 -0.70
N LEU A 37 16.19 8.90 0.42
CA LEU A 37 16.68 9.51 1.66
C LEU A 37 18.05 10.14 1.48
N LEU A 38 19.00 9.43 0.86
CA LEU A 38 20.34 9.99 0.58
C LEU A 38 20.26 11.23 -0.31
N ARG A 39 19.44 11.20 -1.36
CA ARG A 39 19.24 12.35 -2.22
C ARG A 39 18.65 13.53 -1.45
N GLY A 40 17.61 13.31 -0.64
CA GLY A 40 17.01 14.33 0.21
C GLY A 40 18.03 14.96 1.20
N MET A 41 18.92 14.14 1.79
CA MET A 41 20.00 14.63 2.66
C MET A 41 20.98 15.53 1.91
N LEU A 42 21.31 15.19 0.66
CA LEU A 42 22.22 15.99 -0.17
C LEU A 42 21.57 17.31 -0.63
N GLU A 43 20.28 17.29 -0.96
CA GLU A 43 19.53 18.46 -1.40
C GLU A 43 19.27 19.44 -0.24
N ASN A 44 19.01 18.93 0.97
CA ASN A 44 18.78 19.76 2.14
C ASN A 44 19.47 19.17 3.40
N PRO A 45 20.78 19.44 3.60
CA PRO A 45 21.55 18.89 4.73
C PRO A 45 21.07 19.34 6.12
N GLN A 46 20.25 20.40 6.18
CA GLN A 46 19.70 20.93 7.43
C GLN A 46 18.27 20.43 7.72
N ALA A 47 17.70 19.61 6.83
CA ALA A 47 16.39 19.04 7.05
C ALA A 47 16.40 18.06 8.24
N SER A 48 15.29 18.04 8.99
CA SER A 48 15.08 16.97 9.97
C SER A 48 14.94 15.62 9.25
N VAL A 49 15.45 14.56 9.85
CA VAL A 49 15.34 13.20 9.32
C VAL A 49 13.89 12.82 9.05
N ASP A 50 12.97 13.24 9.91
CA ASP A 50 11.52 12.97 9.77
C ASP A 50 10.87 13.66 8.57
N SER A 51 11.53 14.69 8.01
CA SER A 51 11.04 15.43 6.85
C SER A 51 11.60 14.95 5.52
N LEU A 52 12.54 14.00 5.54
CA LEU A 52 13.16 13.49 4.32
C LEU A 52 12.19 12.65 3.48
N PRO A 53 12.13 12.85 2.16
CA PRO A 53 11.26 12.08 1.29
C PRO A 53 11.80 10.66 1.11
N MET A 54 11.10 9.67 1.64
CA MET A 54 11.43 8.26 1.48
C MET A 54 10.74 7.66 0.23
N LEU A 55 9.47 8.00 0.04
CA LEU A 55 8.65 7.51 -1.07
C LEU A 55 8.91 8.33 -2.34
N ASP A 56 8.93 7.66 -3.48
CA ASP A 56 8.84 8.36 -4.77
C ASP A 56 7.39 8.82 -5.07
N ALA A 57 7.22 9.59 -6.14
CA ALA A 57 5.91 10.15 -6.50
C ALA A 57 4.89 9.06 -6.88
N GLU A 58 5.34 7.98 -7.53
CA GLU A 58 4.49 6.86 -7.94
C GLU A 58 3.98 6.10 -6.72
N GLU A 59 4.89 5.72 -5.82
CA GLU A 59 4.56 4.99 -4.60
C GLU A 59 3.66 5.81 -3.67
N ARG A 60 3.93 7.12 -3.57
CA ARG A 60 3.08 8.06 -2.84
C ARG A 60 1.67 8.14 -3.44
N GLY A 61 1.56 8.25 -4.77
CA GLY A 61 0.27 8.24 -5.48
C GLY A 61 -0.49 6.93 -5.26
N GLN A 62 0.19 5.79 -5.31
CA GLN A 62 -0.43 4.49 -5.04
C GLN A 62 -0.99 4.40 -3.61
N LEU A 63 -0.24 4.87 -2.60
CA LEU A 63 -0.67 4.83 -1.20
C LEU A 63 -1.82 5.80 -0.91
N LEU A 64 -1.78 7.01 -1.46
CA LEU A 64 -2.75 8.06 -1.14
C LEU A 64 -4.02 8.00 -2.01
N GLU A 65 -3.88 7.59 -3.25
CA GLU A 65 -4.95 7.62 -4.25
C GLU A 65 -5.34 6.22 -4.72
N GLY A 66 -4.37 5.42 -5.20
CA GLY A 66 -4.65 4.11 -5.80
C GLY A 66 -5.32 3.14 -4.84
N TRP A 67 -4.77 2.95 -3.65
CA TRP A 67 -5.36 2.07 -2.65
C TRP A 67 -6.59 2.64 -1.96
N ASN A 68 -6.79 3.95 -2.06
CA ASN A 68 -7.97 4.64 -1.54
C ASN A 68 -9.04 4.89 -2.61
N ALA A 69 -8.85 4.44 -3.83
CA ALA A 69 -9.83 4.54 -4.92
C ALA A 69 -11.00 3.55 -4.69
N THR A 70 -11.63 3.64 -3.53
CA THR A 70 -12.73 2.79 -3.09
C THR A 70 -14.10 3.44 -3.30
N ALA A 71 -14.15 4.59 -4.00
CA ALA A 71 -15.40 5.26 -4.30
C ALA A 71 -16.32 4.35 -5.12
N ALA A 72 -17.52 4.14 -4.63
CA ALA A 72 -18.58 3.41 -5.30
C ALA A 72 -19.85 4.25 -5.31
N GLU A 73 -20.60 4.14 -6.40
CA GLU A 73 -21.92 4.77 -6.47
C GLU A 73 -22.92 3.96 -5.69
N TYR A 74 -23.48 4.56 -4.65
CA TYR A 74 -24.56 3.98 -3.86
C TYR A 74 -25.83 4.81 -4.02
N PRO A 75 -27.02 4.22 -3.98
CA PRO A 75 -28.28 4.95 -4.04
C PRO A 75 -28.56 5.67 -2.71
N LEU A 76 -27.83 6.74 -2.43
CA LEU A 76 -27.87 7.52 -1.19
C LEU A 76 -29.25 8.05 -0.82
N GLN A 77 -30.17 8.12 -1.78
CA GLN A 77 -31.55 8.56 -1.57
C GLN A 77 -32.46 7.45 -1.04
N ARG A 78 -31.94 6.25 -0.87
CA ARG A 78 -32.69 5.07 -0.41
C ARG A 78 -32.23 4.65 0.98
N GLY A 79 -33.19 4.39 1.87
CA GLY A 79 -32.86 3.80 3.17
C GLY A 79 -32.38 2.35 3.03
N VAL A 80 -31.56 1.89 3.95
CA VAL A 80 -31.00 0.52 3.97
C VAL A 80 -32.09 -0.56 3.89
N HIS A 81 -33.23 -0.35 4.56
CA HIS A 81 -34.37 -1.26 4.52
C HIS A 81 -34.90 -1.46 3.10
N ARG A 82 -34.95 -0.42 2.29
CA ARG A 82 -35.37 -0.51 0.88
C ARG A 82 -34.42 -1.36 0.04
N LEU A 83 -33.14 -1.18 0.26
CA LEU A 83 -32.13 -1.99 -0.46
C LEU A 83 -32.23 -3.48 -0.08
N PHE A 84 -32.54 -3.75 1.19
CA PHE A 84 -32.79 -5.10 1.67
C PHE A 84 -34.07 -5.68 1.06
N GLU A 85 -35.18 -4.95 1.07
CA GLU A 85 -36.46 -5.36 0.46
C GLU A 85 -36.28 -5.70 -1.02
N GLU A 86 -35.62 -4.83 -1.80
CA GLU A 86 -35.31 -5.07 -3.21
C GLU A 86 -34.45 -6.34 -3.41
N GLN A 87 -33.53 -6.63 -2.49
CA GLN A 87 -32.75 -7.86 -2.57
C GLN A 87 -33.60 -9.10 -2.26
N VAL A 88 -34.51 -9.02 -1.30
CA VAL A 88 -35.45 -10.11 -0.99
C VAL A 88 -36.37 -10.38 -2.19
N GLU A 89 -36.90 -9.33 -2.84
CA GLU A 89 -37.73 -9.49 -4.05
C GLU A 89 -36.93 -10.15 -5.19
N ARG A 90 -35.66 -9.85 -5.32
CA ARG A 90 -34.78 -10.40 -6.36
C ARG A 90 -34.40 -11.85 -6.12
N THR A 91 -34.19 -12.21 -4.86
CA THR A 91 -33.73 -13.55 -4.44
C THR A 91 -34.49 -14.06 -3.21
N PRO A 92 -35.81 -14.32 -3.33
CA PRO A 92 -36.70 -14.60 -2.18
C PRO A 92 -36.36 -15.89 -1.43
N THR A 93 -35.64 -16.81 -2.06
CA THR A 93 -35.25 -18.10 -1.46
C THR A 93 -33.79 -18.14 -1.01
N ALA A 94 -33.07 -17.02 -1.15
CA ALA A 94 -31.68 -16.97 -0.70
C ALA A 94 -31.61 -16.93 0.84
N PRO A 95 -30.67 -17.64 1.45
CA PRO A 95 -30.47 -17.55 2.90
C PRO A 95 -30.15 -16.12 3.31
N ALA A 96 -30.94 -15.58 4.24
CA ALA A 96 -30.75 -14.24 4.80
C ALA A 96 -29.72 -14.25 5.93
N LEU A 97 -29.60 -15.35 6.63
CA LEU A 97 -28.70 -15.55 7.77
C LEU A 97 -28.14 -16.96 7.78
N ALA A 98 -26.87 -17.09 8.19
CA ALA A 98 -26.25 -18.37 8.41
C ALA A 98 -25.47 -18.33 9.74
N PHE A 99 -25.70 -19.33 10.60
CA PHE A 99 -24.94 -19.52 11.85
C PHE A 99 -24.63 -20.99 12.00
N GLY A 100 -23.37 -21.38 11.80
CA GLY A 100 -23.00 -22.79 11.71
C GLY A 100 -23.72 -23.52 10.57
N GLU A 101 -24.47 -24.57 10.89
CA GLU A 101 -25.29 -25.31 9.94
C GLU A 101 -26.70 -24.74 9.75
N GLU A 102 -27.12 -23.83 10.63
CA GLU A 102 -28.44 -23.22 10.58
C GLU A 102 -28.50 -22.09 9.53
N ARG A 103 -29.58 -22.08 8.75
CA ARG A 103 -29.85 -21.06 7.72
C ARG A 103 -31.31 -20.60 7.82
N LEU A 104 -31.50 -19.28 7.72
CA LEU A 104 -32.78 -18.59 7.64
C LEU A 104 -32.87 -17.80 6.34
#